data_826377675fd2fb229817b17fbae46f35
#
_entry.id   826377675fd2fb229817b17fbae46f35
#
_cell.length_a   1.000
_cell.length_b   1.000
_cell.length_c   1.000
_cell.angle_alpha   90.00
_cell.angle_beta   90.00
_cell.angle_gamma   90.00
#
_symmetry.space_group_name_H-M   'P 1'
#
loop_
_entity.id
_entity.type
_entity.pdbx_description
1 polymer ?
#
loop_
_entity_poly.entity_id
_entity_poly.type
_entity_poly.pdbx_seq_one_letter_code
_entity_poly.pdbx_strand_id
1 'polypeptide(L)'
;MCTEWQSWRSGRLSCELGHEAVGVVVDAAQSNRLKVGDRVIVMPHAGCGVCPACRSGEHIHCTSQRDLLDETGSSSGIGCYAEFLLKPDYLLQAVPDDIETHHAAMAMCALGPSFTAMHRMQVSAQDTVLISGCGAVGLGAIINARTIGARVIALELNPYRAALAQELGAELVIDPRAPDLIEQVRAVSGGYGVDAALDTSNNEGAPAVVLELLRARGRLAFVTWSGSLPVNRITGKGIDIFGAWHWNHDVFAEELLQRVRDARPLLDRLTTHRFAMSEVASAFALQETGNCGKVLLYPGKIAQA
;
A
#
# COMPACT_ATOMS: atom_id res chain seq x y z
N MET A 1 1.12 7.93 7.01
CA MET A 1 0.03 8.90 6.70
C MET A 1 -0.31 9.81 7.89
N CYS A 2 -0.48 9.29 9.08
CA CYS A 2 -0.78 10.11 10.27
C CYS A 2 0.32 11.15 10.59
N THR A 3 1.58 10.82 10.37
CA THR A 3 2.72 11.70 10.63
C THR A 3 2.79 12.91 9.68
N GLU A 4 2.42 12.75 8.41
CA GLU A 4 2.38 13.86 7.45
C GLU A 4 1.26 14.84 7.79
N TRP A 5 0.07 14.33 8.11
CA TRP A 5 -1.06 15.16 8.54
C TRP A 5 -0.76 15.92 9.83
N GLN A 6 -0.19 15.25 10.84
CA GLN A 6 0.19 15.89 12.09
C GLN A 6 1.28 16.95 11.87
N SER A 7 2.24 16.71 11.00
CA SER A 7 3.29 17.65 10.64
C SER A 7 2.74 18.86 9.89
N TRP A 8 1.82 18.63 8.96
CA TRP A 8 1.11 19.70 8.24
C TRP A 8 0.24 20.53 9.18
N ARG A 9 -0.59 19.91 10.02
CA ARG A 9 -1.44 20.58 11.01
C ARG A 9 -0.66 21.41 12.02
N SER A 10 0.56 20.99 12.36
CA SER A 10 1.46 21.73 13.26
C SER A 10 2.28 22.80 12.55
N GLY A 11 2.09 23.02 11.25
CA GLY A 11 2.86 23.96 10.43
C GLY A 11 4.32 23.57 10.18
N ARG A 12 4.70 22.33 10.48
CA ARG A 12 6.05 21.80 10.22
C ARG A 12 6.25 21.31 8.80
N LEU A 13 5.17 21.07 8.07
CA LEU A 13 5.19 20.63 6.68
C LEU A 13 4.35 21.61 5.86
N SER A 14 4.95 22.18 4.82
CA SER A 14 4.32 23.14 3.90
C SER A 14 4.22 22.54 2.50
N CYS A 15 3.64 21.34 2.39
CA CYS A 15 3.38 20.70 1.10
C CYS A 15 1.93 20.26 1.00
N GLU A 16 1.48 20.04 -0.23
CA GLU A 16 0.18 19.46 -0.51
C GLU A 16 0.15 18.00 -0.04
N LEU A 17 -1.02 17.57 0.45
CA LEU A 17 -1.21 16.23 0.97
C LEU A 17 -1.92 15.32 -0.05
N GLY A 18 -1.75 14.02 0.15
CA GLY A 18 -2.37 12.98 -0.64
C GLY A 18 -1.49 12.49 -1.79
N HIS A 19 -1.35 11.17 -1.88
CA HIS A 19 -0.55 10.51 -2.91
C HIS A 19 -1.28 9.33 -3.56
N GLU A 20 -2.58 9.23 -3.31
CA GLU A 20 -3.44 8.17 -3.83
C GLU A 20 -4.68 8.80 -4.44
N ALA A 21 -4.84 8.71 -5.75
CA ALA A 21 -6.04 9.19 -6.39
C ALA A 21 -6.37 8.43 -7.66
N VAL A 22 -7.66 8.42 -7.97
CA VAL A 22 -8.18 8.16 -9.31
C VAL A 22 -8.94 9.39 -9.76
N GLY A 23 -8.66 9.85 -10.95
CA GLY A 23 -9.32 10.99 -11.56
C GLY A 23 -9.87 10.69 -12.95
N VAL A 24 -10.58 11.66 -13.49
CA VAL A 24 -11.01 11.68 -14.89
C VAL A 24 -10.24 12.77 -15.60
N VAL A 25 -9.64 12.45 -16.74
CA VAL A 25 -8.92 13.41 -17.57
C VAL A 25 -9.91 14.45 -18.12
N VAL A 26 -9.70 15.70 -17.78
CA VAL A 26 -10.53 16.83 -18.24
C VAL A 26 -9.84 17.67 -19.30
N ASP A 27 -8.52 17.61 -19.39
CA ASP A 27 -7.70 18.22 -20.45
C ASP A 27 -6.55 17.26 -20.79
N ALA A 28 -6.35 16.97 -22.06
CA ALA A 28 -5.32 16.09 -22.61
C ALA A 28 -4.61 16.74 -23.81
N ALA A 29 -4.62 18.07 -23.93
CA ALA A 29 -4.10 18.78 -25.11
C ALA A 29 -2.62 18.50 -25.40
N GLN A 30 -1.85 18.09 -24.38
CA GLN A 30 -0.42 17.78 -24.49
C GLN A 30 -0.10 16.27 -24.39
N SER A 31 -1.12 15.40 -24.35
CA SER A 31 -0.94 13.96 -24.25
C SER A 31 -1.19 13.26 -25.58
N ASN A 32 -0.32 12.30 -25.89
CA ASN A 32 -0.51 11.35 -26.99
C ASN A 32 -1.02 9.98 -26.49
N ARG A 33 -1.16 9.79 -25.19
CA ARG A 33 -1.51 8.51 -24.55
C ARG A 33 -2.93 8.49 -23.99
N LEU A 34 -3.42 9.66 -23.58
CA LEU A 34 -4.69 9.82 -22.87
C LEU A 34 -5.61 10.78 -23.63
N LYS A 35 -6.90 10.63 -23.45
CA LYS A 35 -7.94 11.51 -23.98
C LYS A 35 -8.88 11.98 -22.87
N VAL A 36 -9.58 13.08 -23.10
CA VAL A 36 -10.62 13.58 -22.21
C VAL A 36 -11.66 12.48 -21.98
N GLY A 37 -12.01 12.27 -20.72
CA GLY A 37 -12.92 11.21 -20.26
C GLY A 37 -12.23 9.94 -19.79
N ASP A 38 -10.95 9.72 -20.07
CA ASP A 38 -10.22 8.58 -19.54
C ASP A 38 -10.15 8.64 -18.02
N ARG A 39 -10.39 7.51 -17.36
CA ARG A 39 -10.12 7.36 -15.93
C ARG A 39 -8.68 6.94 -15.73
N VAL A 40 -8.01 7.54 -14.72
CA VAL A 40 -6.58 7.31 -14.49
C VAL A 40 -6.26 7.17 -13.00
N ILE A 41 -5.38 6.24 -12.67
CA ILE A 41 -4.67 6.20 -11.38
C ILE A 41 -3.53 7.20 -11.46
N VAL A 42 -3.38 8.03 -10.42
CA VAL A 42 -2.34 9.05 -10.34
C VAL A 42 -1.13 8.50 -9.59
N MET A 43 0.02 8.45 -10.27
CA MET A 43 1.28 8.04 -9.65
C MET A 43 1.93 9.23 -8.92
N PRO A 44 2.52 9.04 -7.73
CA PRO A 44 2.91 10.16 -6.87
C PRO A 44 4.22 10.84 -7.27
N HIS A 45 5.19 10.11 -7.80
CA HIS A 45 6.56 10.61 -7.96
C HIS A 45 6.98 10.78 -9.41
N ALA A 46 7.50 11.97 -9.73
CA ALA A 46 8.04 12.28 -11.05
C ALA A 46 9.52 11.88 -11.13
N GLY A 47 9.80 10.77 -11.80
CA GLY A 47 11.16 10.35 -12.07
C GLY A 47 11.88 11.27 -13.06
N CYS A 48 13.22 11.33 -12.99
CA CYS A 48 14.04 12.12 -13.94
C CYS A 48 14.06 11.53 -15.37
N GLY A 49 13.58 10.30 -15.58
CA GLY A 49 13.54 9.62 -16.87
C GLY A 49 14.89 9.03 -17.35
N VAL A 50 16.02 9.38 -16.72
CA VAL A 50 17.36 9.05 -17.24
C VAL A 50 18.21 8.19 -16.31
N CYS A 51 17.93 8.13 -15.00
CA CYS A 51 18.67 7.28 -14.09
C CYS A 51 18.32 5.79 -14.28
N PRO A 52 19.14 4.85 -13.80
CA PRO A 52 18.86 3.41 -13.95
C PRO A 52 17.49 2.98 -13.45
N ALA A 53 17.01 3.53 -12.30
CA ALA A 53 15.70 3.24 -11.76
C ALA A 53 14.59 3.68 -12.72
N CYS A 54 14.64 4.91 -13.24
CA CYS A 54 13.64 5.39 -14.21
C CYS A 54 13.63 4.59 -15.51
N ARG A 55 14.80 4.18 -16.00
CA ARG A 55 14.88 3.38 -17.23
C ARG A 55 14.29 1.98 -17.09
N SER A 56 14.18 1.47 -15.87
CA SER A 56 13.53 0.20 -15.57
C SER A 56 12.07 0.36 -15.10
N GLY A 57 11.50 1.58 -15.15
CA GLY A 57 10.14 1.87 -14.69
C GLY A 57 10.01 2.08 -13.18
N GLU A 58 11.11 1.96 -12.44
CA GLU A 58 11.13 2.14 -10.97
C GLU A 58 11.21 3.64 -10.58
N HIS A 59 10.27 4.45 -11.08
CA HIS A 59 10.26 5.90 -10.90
C HIS A 59 10.27 6.32 -9.44
N ILE A 60 9.64 5.52 -8.56
CA ILE A 60 9.58 5.76 -7.13
C ILE A 60 10.97 5.76 -6.47
N HIS A 61 11.91 5.01 -7.02
CA HIS A 61 13.28 4.90 -6.55
C HIS A 61 14.26 5.86 -7.26
N CYS A 62 13.73 6.85 -7.98
CA CYS A 62 14.54 7.86 -8.65
C CYS A 62 15.35 8.67 -7.64
N THR A 63 16.67 8.76 -7.85
CA THR A 63 17.59 9.52 -6.99
C THR A 63 17.63 11.02 -7.29
N SER A 64 17.00 11.44 -8.40
CA SER A 64 16.97 12.83 -8.88
C SER A 64 15.57 13.15 -9.38
N GLN A 65 14.57 13.04 -8.48
CA GLN A 65 13.19 13.35 -8.82
C GLN A 65 13.06 14.77 -9.36
N ARG A 66 12.19 14.96 -10.34
CA ARG A 66 11.90 16.27 -10.90
C ARG A 66 11.08 17.07 -9.89
N ASP A 67 11.45 18.33 -9.71
CA ASP A 67 10.55 19.31 -9.11
C ASP A 67 9.51 19.70 -10.18
N LEU A 68 8.25 19.51 -9.86
CA LEU A 68 7.15 19.83 -10.77
C LEU A 68 6.48 21.17 -10.43
N LEU A 69 7.04 21.97 -9.51
CA LEU A 69 6.40 23.21 -9.04
C LEU A 69 6.05 24.16 -10.20
N ASP A 70 7.02 24.40 -11.09
CA ASP A 70 6.84 25.29 -12.23
C ASP A 70 5.87 24.74 -13.28
N GLU A 71 5.74 23.41 -13.37
CA GLU A 71 4.89 22.74 -14.35
C GLU A 71 3.45 22.53 -13.84
N THR A 72 3.30 22.25 -12.54
CA THR A 72 2.03 21.76 -11.99
C THR A 72 1.52 22.56 -10.79
N GLY A 73 2.31 23.47 -10.25
CA GLY A 73 1.99 24.21 -9.02
C GLY A 73 2.20 23.38 -7.73
N SER A 74 2.75 22.16 -7.82
CA SER A 74 3.05 21.29 -6.69
C SER A 74 4.47 20.77 -6.76
N SER A 75 5.29 21.10 -5.77
CA SER A 75 6.71 20.70 -5.72
C SER A 75 6.90 19.21 -5.45
N SER A 76 6.00 18.61 -4.69
CA SER A 76 6.12 17.21 -4.30
C SER A 76 5.57 16.23 -5.34
N GLY A 77 4.81 16.73 -6.33
CA GLY A 77 4.09 15.90 -7.28
C GLY A 77 2.98 15.03 -6.67
N ILE A 78 2.71 15.17 -5.38
CA ILE A 78 1.61 14.49 -4.68
C ILE A 78 0.32 15.32 -4.73
N GLY A 79 -0.18 15.93 -3.71
CA GLY A 79 -1.28 16.92 -3.79
C GLY A 79 -2.64 16.35 -4.22
N CYS A 80 -2.91 15.07 -3.95
CA CYS A 80 -4.13 14.40 -4.42
C CYS A 80 -5.40 14.79 -3.63
N TYR A 81 -5.30 15.58 -2.56
CA TYR A 81 -6.49 16.12 -1.89
C TYR A 81 -6.93 17.43 -2.55
N ALA A 82 -7.35 17.32 -3.80
CA ALA A 82 -7.73 18.43 -4.65
C ALA A 82 -8.87 18.00 -5.60
N GLU A 83 -9.63 18.99 -6.09
CA GLU A 83 -10.66 18.76 -7.11
C GLU A 83 -10.03 18.52 -8.48
N PHE A 84 -8.90 19.18 -8.75
CA PHE A 84 -8.14 19.06 -10.00
C PHE A 84 -6.66 18.94 -9.71
N LEU A 85 -5.98 18.15 -10.55
CA LEU A 85 -4.54 17.97 -10.54
C LEU A 85 -4.00 18.18 -11.96
N LEU A 86 -2.83 18.79 -12.06
CA LEU A 86 -2.03 18.77 -13.28
C LEU A 86 -0.88 17.77 -13.09
N LYS A 87 -0.75 16.82 -13.99
CA LYS A 87 0.27 15.77 -13.95
C LYS A 87 0.83 15.47 -15.32
N PRO A 88 2.12 15.21 -15.45
CA PRO A 88 2.66 14.59 -16.67
C PRO A 88 1.93 13.28 -16.98
N ASP A 89 1.65 13.03 -18.26
CA ASP A 89 0.84 11.88 -18.68
C ASP A 89 1.47 10.52 -18.36
N TYR A 90 2.81 10.42 -18.31
CA TYR A 90 3.52 9.19 -17.92
C TYR A 90 3.31 8.80 -16.44
N LEU A 91 2.82 9.71 -15.60
CA LEU A 91 2.42 9.45 -14.22
C LEU A 91 0.94 9.08 -14.07
N LEU A 92 0.25 8.87 -15.18
CA LEU A 92 -1.18 8.57 -15.22
C LEU A 92 -1.38 7.19 -15.85
N GLN A 93 -1.81 6.22 -15.04
CA GLN A 93 -2.14 4.88 -15.52
C GLN A 93 -3.62 4.79 -15.85
N ALA A 94 -3.95 4.52 -17.10
CA ALA A 94 -5.34 4.35 -17.54
C ALA A 94 -6.04 3.20 -16.79
N VAL A 95 -7.29 3.42 -16.42
CA VAL A 95 -8.16 2.45 -15.75
C VAL A 95 -9.16 1.90 -16.75
N PRO A 96 -9.22 0.59 -16.99
CA PRO A 96 -10.23 -0.05 -17.83
C PRO A 96 -11.66 0.21 -17.35
N ASP A 97 -12.62 0.24 -18.28
CA ASP A 97 -14.02 0.56 -17.98
C ASP A 97 -14.69 -0.43 -17.05
N ASP A 98 -14.24 -1.68 -17.03
CA ASP A 98 -14.77 -2.74 -16.19
C ASP A 98 -14.30 -2.67 -14.72
N ILE A 99 -13.39 -1.76 -14.37
CA ILE A 99 -12.92 -1.55 -12.99
C ILE A 99 -13.62 -0.32 -12.40
N GLU A 100 -14.28 -0.51 -11.27
CA GLU A 100 -14.90 0.58 -10.52
C GLU A 100 -13.87 1.59 -10.01
N THR A 101 -14.21 2.89 -10.01
CA THR A 101 -13.30 3.96 -9.61
C THR A 101 -12.73 3.77 -8.19
N HIS A 102 -13.58 3.36 -7.25
CA HIS A 102 -13.15 3.13 -5.87
C HIS A 102 -12.25 1.90 -5.72
N HIS A 103 -12.40 0.88 -6.55
CA HIS A 103 -11.48 -0.26 -6.61
C HIS A 103 -10.12 0.15 -7.19
N ALA A 104 -10.12 0.91 -8.29
CA ALA A 104 -8.90 1.42 -8.89
C ALA A 104 -8.10 2.32 -7.94
N ALA A 105 -8.77 3.08 -7.06
CA ALA A 105 -8.13 3.90 -6.05
C ALA A 105 -7.29 3.09 -5.05
N MET A 106 -7.55 1.79 -4.88
CA MET A 106 -6.77 0.91 -4.01
C MET A 106 -5.44 0.46 -4.64
N ALA A 107 -5.31 0.52 -5.96
CA ALA A 107 -4.15 0.02 -6.67
C ALA A 107 -2.86 0.77 -6.30
N MET A 108 -2.95 2.09 -6.02
CA MET A 108 -1.76 2.92 -5.81
C MET A 108 -1.01 2.53 -4.54
N CYS A 109 -1.65 2.57 -3.38
CA CYS A 109 -0.96 2.40 -2.11
C CYS A 109 -1.53 1.27 -1.24
N ALA A 110 -2.84 1.02 -1.25
CA ALA A 110 -3.37 -0.10 -0.46
C ALA A 110 -2.84 -1.44 -0.96
N LEU A 111 -2.83 -1.67 -2.29
CA LEU A 111 -2.33 -2.90 -2.91
C LEU A 111 -0.89 -2.79 -3.40
N GLY A 112 -0.51 -1.67 -4.02
CA GLY A 112 0.74 -1.54 -4.78
C GLY A 112 2.01 -1.93 -4.04
N PRO A 113 2.30 -1.39 -2.84
CA PRO A 113 3.51 -1.74 -2.10
C PRO A 113 3.60 -3.21 -1.74
N SER A 114 2.49 -3.80 -1.28
CA SER A 114 2.44 -5.22 -0.93
C SER A 114 2.43 -6.13 -2.15
N PHE A 115 1.87 -5.69 -3.28
CA PHE A 115 2.00 -6.38 -4.56
C PHE A 115 3.47 -6.52 -4.96
N THR A 116 4.22 -5.40 -4.94
CA THR A 116 5.67 -5.41 -5.24
C THR A 116 6.44 -6.28 -4.25
N ALA A 117 6.13 -6.20 -2.96
CA ALA A 117 6.77 -7.04 -1.94
C ALA A 117 6.58 -8.53 -2.24
N MET A 118 5.35 -8.96 -2.52
CA MET A 118 5.03 -10.37 -2.80
C MET A 118 5.63 -10.84 -4.12
N HIS A 119 5.63 -9.98 -5.15
CA HIS A 119 6.30 -10.29 -6.41
C HIS A 119 7.80 -10.51 -6.21
N ARG A 120 8.48 -9.60 -5.48
CA ARG A 120 9.93 -9.73 -5.19
C ARG A 120 10.25 -10.93 -4.32
N MET A 121 9.41 -11.24 -3.35
CA MET A 121 9.53 -12.45 -2.52
C MET A 121 9.11 -13.72 -3.26
N GLN A 122 8.54 -13.63 -4.45
CA GLN A 122 7.99 -14.77 -5.20
C GLN A 122 6.99 -15.58 -4.38
N VAL A 123 6.06 -14.89 -3.71
CA VAL A 123 5.02 -15.54 -2.91
C VAL A 123 4.10 -16.37 -3.81
N SER A 124 3.78 -17.56 -3.34
CA SER A 124 2.96 -18.55 -4.06
C SER A 124 1.81 -19.08 -3.19
N ALA A 125 0.92 -19.84 -3.80
CA ALA A 125 -0.21 -20.48 -3.10
C ALA A 125 0.23 -21.53 -2.05
N GLN A 126 1.46 -22.00 -2.09
CA GLN A 126 2.01 -22.94 -1.10
C GLN A 126 2.55 -22.24 0.15
N ASP A 127 2.73 -20.93 0.10
CA ASP A 127 3.32 -20.18 1.19
C ASP A 127 2.33 -19.87 2.32
N THR A 128 2.84 -19.86 3.54
CA THR A 128 2.22 -19.17 4.67
C THR A 128 2.88 -17.80 4.83
N VAL A 129 2.09 -16.74 4.69
CA VAL A 129 2.55 -15.35 4.73
C VAL A 129 2.12 -14.68 6.02
N LEU A 130 3.05 -14.05 6.72
CA LEU A 130 2.76 -13.22 7.89
C LEU A 130 2.71 -11.76 7.48
N ILE A 131 1.64 -11.07 7.89
CA ILE A 131 1.49 -9.61 7.72
C ILE A 131 1.57 -8.96 9.11
N SER A 132 2.57 -8.13 9.33
CA SER A 132 2.76 -7.37 10.57
C SER A 132 2.19 -5.97 10.42
N GLY A 133 1.13 -5.69 11.19
CA GLY A 133 0.35 -4.45 11.13
C GLY A 133 -0.75 -4.47 10.07
N CYS A 134 -2.01 -4.24 10.48
CA CYS A 134 -3.18 -4.22 9.61
C CYS A 134 -3.71 -2.79 9.39
N GLY A 135 -2.80 -1.84 9.09
CA GLY A 135 -3.17 -0.57 8.47
C GLY A 135 -3.66 -0.77 7.03
N ALA A 136 -3.95 0.31 6.31
CA ALA A 136 -4.48 0.22 4.94
C ALA A 136 -3.59 -0.63 4.01
N VAL A 137 -2.26 -0.53 4.13
CA VAL A 137 -1.31 -1.34 3.34
C VAL A 137 -1.30 -2.79 3.81
N GLY A 138 -1.34 -3.04 5.12
CA GLY A 138 -1.37 -4.41 5.66
C GLY A 138 -2.66 -5.15 5.31
N LEU A 139 -3.82 -4.48 5.39
CA LEU A 139 -5.09 -5.04 4.93
C LEU A 139 -5.07 -5.32 3.42
N GLY A 140 -4.48 -4.42 2.62
CA GLY A 140 -4.22 -4.65 1.19
C GLY A 140 -3.27 -5.83 0.94
N ALA A 141 -2.29 -6.03 1.82
CA ALA A 141 -1.37 -7.17 1.75
C ALA A 141 -2.10 -8.51 2.00
N ILE A 142 -3.04 -8.54 2.94
CA ILE A 142 -3.90 -9.72 3.17
C ILE A 142 -4.67 -10.04 1.89
N ILE A 143 -5.27 -9.05 1.24
CA ILE A 143 -5.99 -9.23 -0.03
C ILE A 143 -5.05 -9.79 -1.11
N ASN A 144 -3.88 -9.20 -1.30
CA ASN A 144 -2.91 -9.67 -2.28
C ASN A 144 -2.49 -11.12 -2.04
N ALA A 145 -2.15 -11.49 -0.79
CA ALA A 145 -1.77 -12.85 -0.44
C ALA A 145 -2.91 -13.85 -0.68
N ARG A 146 -4.14 -13.49 -0.31
CA ARG A 146 -5.35 -14.29 -0.56
C ARG A 146 -5.61 -14.50 -2.04
N THR A 147 -5.44 -13.48 -2.86
CA THR A 147 -5.64 -13.58 -4.32
C THR A 147 -4.58 -14.48 -4.97
N ILE A 148 -3.36 -14.54 -4.42
CA ILE A 148 -2.33 -15.50 -4.81
C ILE A 148 -2.72 -16.94 -4.40
N GLY A 149 -3.59 -17.09 -3.39
CA GLY A 149 -3.96 -18.37 -2.79
C GLY A 149 -3.11 -18.76 -1.58
N ALA A 150 -2.24 -17.87 -1.10
CA ALA A 150 -1.41 -18.10 0.08
C ALA A 150 -2.24 -18.12 1.38
N ARG A 151 -1.77 -18.83 2.38
CA ARG A 151 -2.31 -18.77 3.75
C ARG A 151 -1.82 -17.50 4.42
N VAL A 152 -2.66 -16.83 5.20
CA VAL A 152 -2.31 -15.53 5.80
C VAL A 152 -2.48 -15.59 7.32
N ILE A 153 -1.41 -15.19 8.01
CA ILE A 153 -1.40 -14.88 9.44
C ILE A 153 -1.19 -13.37 9.56
N ALA A 154 -1.93 -12.70 10.43
CA ALA A 154 -1.75 -11.26 10.66
C ALA A 154 -1.39 -10.97 12.12
N LEU A 155 -0.58 -9.93 12.33
CA LEU A 155 -0.31 -9.37 13.65
C LEU A 155 -0.96 -8.00 13.75
N GLU A 156 -1.89 -7.79 14.69
CA GLU A 156 -2.58 -6.53 14.86
C GLU A 156 -3.00 -6.31 16.33
N LEU A 157 -2.86 -5.07 16.78
CA LEU A 157 -3.21 -4.63 18.14
C LEU A 157 -4.63 -4.09 18.24
N ASN A 158 -5.12 -3.43 17.18
CA ASN A 158 -6.41 -2.78 17.17
C ASN A 158 -7.52 -3.82 16.88
N PRO A 159 -8.50 -4.00 17.79
CA PRO A 159 -9.53 -5.02 17.63
C PRO A 159 -10.38 -4.85 16.36
N TYR A 160 -10.66 -3.60 15.95
CA TYR A 160 -11.41 -3.33 14.73
C TYR A 160 -10.65 -3.81 13.49
N ARG A 161 -9.37 -3.49 13.40
CA ARG A 161 -8.52 -3.92 12.28
C ARG A 161 -8.26 -5.42 12.30
N ALA A 162 -8.16 -6.02 13.50
CA ALA A 162 -8.03 -7.47 13.64
C ALA A 162 -9.28 -8.19 13.09
N ALA A 163 -10.47 -7.72 13.42
CA ALA A 163 -11.72 -8.27 12.88
C ALA A 163 -11.77 -8.10 11.35
N LEU A 164 -11.46 -6.91 10.84
CA LEU A 164 -11.44 -6.65 9.40
C LEU A 164 -10.38 -7.51 8.68
N ALA A 165 -9.22 -7.75 9.28
CA ALA A 165 -8.20 -8.64 8.72
C ALA A 165 -8.72 -10.08 8.54
N GLN A 166 -9.50 -10.59 9.50
CA GLN A 166 -10.18 -11.90 9.37
C GLN A 166 -11.21 -11.90 8.24
N GLU A 167 -12.04 -10.85 8.14
CA GLU A 167 -13.03 -10.70 7.06
C GLU A 167 -12.36 -10.64 5.67
N LEU A 168 -11.18 -10.06 5.58
CA LEU A 168 -10.39 -9.98 4.35
C LEU A 168 -9.62 -11.28 4.05
N GLY A 169 -9.63 -12.24 4.97
CA GLY A 169 -9.15 -13.59 4.75
C GLY A 169 -7.86 -13.96 5.48
N ALA A 170 -7.45 -13.22 6.52
CA ALA A 170 -6.45 -13.73 7.45
C ALA A 170 -7.02 -14.94 8.20
N GLU A 171 -6.32 -16.08 8.13
CA GLU A 171 -6.72 -17.33 8.79
C GLU A 171 -6.59 -17.22 10.31
N LEU A 172 -5.60 -16.48 10.76
CA LEU A 172 -5.31 -16.22 12.17
C LEU A 172 -4.84 -14.78 12.34
N VAL A 173 -5.38 -14.09 13.35
CA VAL A 173 -4.91 -12.76 13.76
C VAL A 173 -4.47 -12.84 15.21
N ILE A 174 -3.25 -12.42 15.49
CA ILE A 174 -2.61 -12.54 16.81
C ILE A 174 -2.21 -11.14 17.30
N ASP A 175 -2.39 -10.89 18.59
CA ASP A 175 -1.78 -9.75 19.26
C ASP A 175 -0.25 -9.94 19.30
N PRO A 176 0.56 -9.06 18.70
CA PRO A 176 2.02 -9.22 18.69
C PRO A 176 2.65 -9.21 20.10
N ARG A 177 1.91 -8.85 21.15
CA ARG A 177 2.34 -8.88 22.55
C ARG A 177 2.01 -10.19 23.25
N ALA A 178 1.35 -11.14 22.57
CA ALA A 178 0.99 -12.42 23.15
C ALA A 178 2.26 -13.16 23.62
N PRO A 179 2.31 -13.67 24.86
CA PRO A 179 3.50 -14.32 25.40
C PRO A 179 3.84 -15.63 24.67
N ASP A 180 2.87 -16.23 24.01
CA ASP A 180 2.96 -17.47 23.23
C ASP A 180 2.87 -17.23 21.71
N LEU A 181 3.22 -16.01 21.25
CA LEU A 181 3.17 -15.62 19.84
C LEU A 181 3.90 -16.61 18.91
N ILE A 182 5.10 -17.01 19.30
CA ILE A 182 5.93 -17.94 18.49
C ILE A 182 5.26 -19.31 18.37
N GLU A 183 4.71 -19.80 19.46
CA GLU A 183 4.01 -21.07 19.52
C GLU A 183 2.74 -21.05 18.66
N GLN A 184 1.95 -19.98 18.74
CA GLN A 184 0.75 -19.82 17.93
C GLN A 184 1.08 -19.81 16.43
N VAL A 185 2.09 -19.04 16.01
CA VAL A 185 2.52 -18.99 14.61
C VAL A 185 3.04 -20.35 14.15
N ARG A 186 3.86 -21.02 14.95
CA ARG A 186 4.38 -22.35 14.62
C ARG A 186 3.28 -23.40 14.49
N ALA A 187 2.27 -23.37 15.35
CA ALA A 187 1.16 -24.32 15.32
C ALA A 187 0.45 -24.35 13.96
N VAL A 188 0.37 -23.20 13.26
CA VAL A 188 -0.30 -23.08 11.96
C VAL A 188 0.65 -23.03 10.76
N SER A 189 1.97 -23.06 10.99
CA SER A 189 3.01 -23.02 9.96
C SER A 189 3.92 -24.27 9.97
N GLY A 190 3.36 -25.42 10.26
CA GLY A 190 4.07 -26.71 10.24
C GLY A 190 5.19 -26.86 11.27
N GLY A 191 5.21 -26.05 12.34
CA GLY A 191 6.19 -26.10 13.41
C GLY A 191 7.47 -25.30 13.17
N TYR A 192 7.70 -24.80 11.96
CA TYR A 192 8.97 -24.17 11.57
C TYR A 192 8.95 -22.64 11.52
N GLY A 193 7.77 -22.02 11.43
CA GLY A 193 7.56 -20.62 11.15
C GLY A 193 7.10 -20.37 9.71
N VAL A 194 6.80 -19.11 9.38
CA VAL A 194 6.21 -18.73 8.10
C VAL A 194 7.23 -18.69 6.96
N ASP A 195 6.78 -18.86 5.72
CA ASP A 195 7.60 -18.86 4.51
C ASP A 195 8.04 -17.47 4.11
N ALA A 196 7.12 -16.52 4.23
CA ALA A 196 7.35 -15.12 3.91
C ALA A 196 6.67 -14.22 4.94
N ALA A 197 7.22 -13.02 5.13
CA ALA A 197 6.63 -12.01 6.00
C ALA A 197 6.74 -10.63 5.37
N LEU A 198 5.73 -9.80 5.64
CA LEU A 198 5.72 -8.38 5.24
C LEU A 198 5.46 -7.53 6.48
N ASP A 199 6.38 -6.61 6.78
CA ASP A 199 6.17 -5.62 7.84
C ASP A 199 5.65 -4.31 7.25
N THR A 200 4.46 -3.91 7.72
CA THR A 200 3.78 -2.66 7.40
C THR A 200 3.44 -1.85 8.66
N SER A 201 3.95 -2.26 9.82
CA SER A 201 3.54 -1.74 11.12
C SER A 201 4.09 -0.35 11.45
N ASN A 202 5.23 0.02 10.85
CA ASN A 202 6.02 1.20 11.20
C ASN A 202 6.38 1.27 12.70
N ASN A 203 6.54 0.12 13.35
CA ASN A 203 6.96 -0.02 14.74
C ASN A 203 8.42 -0.47 14.80
N GLU A 204 9.25 0.23 15.58
CA GLU A 204 10.70 -0.05 15.65
C GLU A 204 11.05 -1.47 16.10
N GLY A 205 10.23 -2.07 16.97
CA GLY A 205 10.46 -3.43 17.47
C GLY A 205 9.93 -4.55 16.57
N ALA A 206 9.01 -4.23 15.66
CA ALA A 206 8.33 -5.24 14.84
C ALA A 206 9.28 -6.03 13.92
N PRO A 207 10.27 -5.44 13.23
CA PRO A 207 11.16 -6.17 12.35
C PRO A 207 11.89 -7.34 13.03
N ALA A 208 12.36 -7.14 14.27
CA ALA A 208 13.05 -8.18 15.02
C ALA A 208 12.10 -9.33 15.43
N VAL A 209 10.89 -9.00 15.83
CA VAL A 209 9.84 -9.99 16.15
C VAL A 209 9.48 -10.80 14.91
N VAL A 210 9.20 -10.13 13.79
CA VAL A 210 8.83 -10.78 12.53
C VAL A 210 9.94 -11.72 12.03
N LEU A 211 11.21 -11.32 12.19
CA LEU A 211 12.36 -12.15 11.82
C LEU A 211 12.39 -13.48 12.61
N GLU A 212 11.97 -13.48 13.89
CA GLU A 212 11.91 -14.70 14.69
C GLU A 212 10.80 -15.66 14.25
N LEU A 213 9.72 -15.14 13.68
CA LEU A 213 8.57 -15.93 13.23
C LEU A 213 8.80 -16.59 11.86
N LEU A 214 9.82 -16.16 11.11
CA LEU A 214 10.21 -16.79 9.85
C LEU A 214 10.90 -18.13 10.06
N ARG A 215 10.63 -19.09 9.20
CA ARG A 215 11.45 -20.32 9.09
C ARG A 215 12.86 -20.02 8.57
N ALA A 216 13.76 -20.99 8.67
CA ALA A 216 15.02 -20.91 7.94
C ALA A 216 14.78 -20.82 6.44
N ARG A 217 15.60 -20.02 5.73
CA ARG A 217 15.43 -19.69 4.32
C ARG A 217 14.10 -19.01 4.00
N GLY A 218 13.50 -18.32 4.98
CA GLY A 218 12.32 -17.47 4.80
C GLY A 218 12.67 -16.15 4.10
N ARG A 219 11.64 -15.40 3.73
CA ARG A 219 11.72 -14.14 2.98
C ARG A 219 11.03 -13.04 3.75
N LEU A 220 11.67 -11.89 3.92
CA LEU A 220 11.16 -10.74 4.67
C LEU A 220 11.14 -9.49 3.79
N ALA A 221 9.98 -8.87 3.63
CA ALA A 221 9.88 -7.59 2.96
C ALA A 221 9.44 -6.48 3.91
N PHE A 222 9.87 -5.25 3.62
CA PHE A 222 9.51 -4.04 4.34
C PHE A 222 8.82 -3.04 3.43
N VAL A 223 7.72 -2.48 3.94
CA VAL A 223 7.02 -1.30 3.40
C VAL A 223 7.03 -0.17 4.44
N THR A 224 7.78 -0.36 5.52
CA THR A 224 7.94 0.56 6.65
C THR A 224 9.29 1.30 6.57
N TRP A 225 9.38 2.44 7.28
CA TRP A 225 10.59 3.25 7.38
C TRP A 225 11.29 3.14 8.73
N SER A 226 10.76 2.30 9.63
CA SER A 226 11.25 2.18 11.01
C SER A 226 11.74 0.77 11.28
N GLY A 227 12.69 0.68 12.23
CA GLY A 227 13.16 -0.58 12.76
C GLY A 227 14.59 -0.92 12.40
N SER A 228 15.10 -1.94 13.07
CA SER A 228 16.44 -2.49 12.85
C SER A 228 16.39 -4.03 12.90
N LEU A 229 17.37 -4.65 12.27
CA LEU A 229 17.49 -6.10 12.21
C LEU A 229 18.82 -6.58 12.76
N PRO A 230 18.82 -7.66 13.56
CA PRO A 230 20.03 -8.31 14.04
C PRO A 230 20.67 -9.15 12.91
N VAL A 231 21.80 -8.71 12.36
CA VAL A 231 22.49 -9.34 11.22
C VAL A 231 22.83 -10.81 11.49
N ASN A 232 23.23 -11.15 12.70
CA ASN A 232 23.53 -12.53 13.09
C ASN A 232 22.32 -13.48 12.94
N ARG A 233 21.11 -12.99 13.17
CA ARG A 233 19.87 -13.76 13.00
C ARG A 233 19.52 -13.95 11.53
N ILE A 234 19.74 -12.90 10.72
CA ILE A 234 19.56 -12.97 9.25
C ILE A 234 20.49 -14.03 8.69
N THR A 235 21.77 -13.93 9.00
CA THR A 235 22.81 -14.87 8.54
C THR A 235 22.53 -16.31 9.04
N GLY A 236 22.23 -16.46 10.33
CA GLY A 236 22.01 -17.77 10.93
C GLY A 236 20.79 -18.52 10.38
N LYS A 237 19.73 -17.79 10.00
CA LYS A 237 18.53 -18.36 9.35
C LYS A 237 18.61 -18.36 7.81
N GLY A 238 19.55 -17.64 7.21
CA GLY A 238 19.66 -17.48 5.76
C GLY A 238 18.45 -16.77 5.16
N ILE A 239 18.04 -15.66 5.77
CA ILE A 239 16.84 -14.90 5.36
C ILE A 239 17.18 -13.99 4.18
N ASP A 240 16.30 -13.98 3.18
CA ASP A 240 16.33 -13.00 2.09
C ASP A 240 15.49 -11.77 2.51
N ILE A 241 16.04 -10.55 2.29
CA ILE A 241 15.41 -9.30 2.72
C ILE A 241 15.16 -8.41 1.51
N PHE A 242 13.95 -7.81 1.47
CA PHE A 242 13.48 -6.97 0.38
C PHE A 242 12.91 -5.65 0.92
N GLY A 243 13.26 -4.53 0.30
CA GLY A 243 12.52 -3.28 0.44
C GLY A 243 11.45 -3.18 -0.64
N ALA A 244 10.27 -2.69 -0.33
CA ALA A 244 9.22 -2.47 -1.32
C ALA A 244 8.52 -1.13 -1.02
N TRP A 245 8.45 -0.26 -2.03
CA TRP A 245 7.77 1.02 -1.92
C TRP A 245 7.05 1.31 -3.23
N HIS A 246 5.73 1.38 -3.20
CA HIS A 246 4.86 1.46 -4.37
C HIS A 246 5.11 0.32 -5.39
N TRP A 247 4.78 0.53 -6.64
CA TRP A 247 4.85 -0.46 -7.70
C TRP A 247 5.31 0.16 -9.02
N ASN A 248 5.87 -0.67 -9.88
CA ASN A 248 6.32 -0.29 -11.20
C ASN A 248 5.14 -0.34 -12.18
N HIS A 249 4.53 0.82 -12.46
CA HIS A 249 3.36 0.91 -13.32
C HIS A 249 3.67 0.72 -14.81
N ASP A 250 4.91 0.94 -15.23
CA ASP A 250 5.32 0.71 -16.62
C ASP A 250 5.37 -0.79 -16.95
N VAL A 251 5.63 -1.62 -15.94
CA VAL A 251 5.82 -3.07 -16.12
C VAL A 251 4.62 -3.88 -15.64
N PHE A 252 4.03 -3.53 -14.51
CA PHE A 252 3.06 -4.37 -13.81
C PHE A 252 1.62 -3.84 -13.83
N ALA A 253 1.31 -2.83 -14.65
CA ALA A 253 -0.02 -2.23 -14.66
C ALA A 253 -1.13 -3.26 -14.91
N GLU A 254 -0.98 -4.11 -15.94
CA GLU A 254 -1.99 -5.12 -16.29
C GLU A 254 -2.16 -6.16 -15.17
N GLU A 255 -1.06 -6.64 -14.59
CA GLU A 255 -1.11 -7.64 -13.52
C GLU A 255 -1.77 -7.07 -12.26
N LEU A 256 -1.42 -5.84 -11.85
CA LEU A 256 -2.05 -5.20 -10.69
C LEU A 256 -3.54 -4.89 -10.94
N LEU A 257 -3.90 -4.42 -12.14
CA LEU A 257 -5.30 -4.19 -12.48
C LEU A 257 -6.09 -5.50 -12.53
N GLN A 258 -5.47 -6.60 -12.96
CA GLN A 258 -6.10 -7.93 -12.85
C GLN A 258 -6.30 -8.33 -11.39
N ARG A 259 -5.33 -8.05 -10.51
CA ARG A 259 -5.46 -8.24 -9.06
C ARG A 259 -6.64 -7.45 -8.48
N VAL A 260 -6.83 -6.22 -8.93
CA VAL A 260 -8.00 -5.39 -8.55
C VAL A 260 -9.30 -6.06 -8.97
N ARG A 261 -9.38 -6.61 -10.20
CA ARG A 261 -10.58 -7.34 -10.68
C ARG A 261 -10.89 -8.55 -9.82
N ASP A 262 -9.89 -9.36 -9.53
CA ASP A 262 -10.03 -10.61 -8.77
C ASP A 262 -10.43 -10.35 -7.31
N ALA A 263 -10.03 -9.20 -6.78
CA ALA A 263 -10.22 -8.83 -5.38
C ALA A 263 -11.49 -7.99 -5.11
N ARG A 264 -12.33 -7.67 -6.09
CA ARG A 264 -13.47 -6.75 -5.97
C ARG A 264 -14.27 -6.90 -4.67
N PRO A 265 -14.76 -8.10 -4.28
CA PRO A 265 -15.56 -8.24 -3.06
C PRO A 265 -14.78 -7.92 -1.77
N LEU A 266 -13.46 -8.14 -1.79
CA LEU A 266 -12.58 -7.81 -0.66
C LEU A 266 -12.27 -6.31 -0.62
N LEU A 267 -12.14 -5.65 -1.77
CA LEU A 267 -11.93 -4.21 -1.88
C LEU A 267 -13.16 -3.43 -1.42
N ASP A 268 -14.37 -3.94 -1.66
CA ASP A 268 -15.61 -3.36 -1.11
C ASP A 268 -15.59 -3.38 0.42
N ARG A 269 -15.16 -4.48 1.03
CA ARG A 269 -15.01 -4.60 2.49
C ARG A 269 -13.88 -3.73 3.04
N LEU A 270 -12.77 -3.62 2.31
CA LEU A 270 -11.65 -2.77 2.68
C LEU A 270 -12.06 -1.29 2.73
N THR A 271 -12.98 -0.86 1.87
CA THR A 271 -13.52 0.50 1.81
C THR A 271 -14.57 0.70 2.90
N THR A 272 -14.15 1.08 4.09
CA THR A 272 -15.05 1.17 5.25
C THR A 272 -15.79 2.50 5.37
N HIS A 273 -15.21 3.59 4.86
CA HIS A 273 -15.78 4.93 5.02
C HIS A 273 -15.60 5.79 3.76
N ARG A 274 -16.56 6.65 3.53
CA ARG A 274 -16.59 7.61 2.44
C ARG A 274 -16.96 9.00 2.98
N PHE A 275 -16.17 10.00 2.62
CA PHE A 275 -16.38 11.40 3.04
C PHE A 275 -16.31 12.32 1.82
N ALA A 276 -17.03 13.43 1.87
CA ALA A 276 -16.79 14.54 0.95
C ALA A 276 -15.43 15.19 1.28
N MET A 277 -14.76 15.79 0.29
CA MET A 277 -13.48 16.47 0.51
C MET A 277 -13.59 17.58 1.56
N SER A 278 -14.75 18.25 1.66
CA SER A 278 -15.03 19.25 2.72
C SER A 278 -15.01 18.68 4.14
N GLU A 279 -15.09 17.35 4.28
CA GLU A 279 -15.10 16.64 5.57
C GLU A 279 -13.72 16.00 5.87
N VAL A 280 -12.66 16.42 5.16
CA VAL A 280 -11.32 15.83 5.28
C VAL A 280 -10.82 15.78 6.73
N ALA A 281 -11.10 16.78 7.55
CA ALA A 281 -10.72 16.79 8.96
C ALA A 281 -11.38 15.66 9.76
N SER A 282 -12.66 15.36 9.50
CA SER A 282 -13.37 14.23 10.11
C SER A 282 -12.82 12.88 9.65
N ALA A 283 -12.47 12.77 8.38
CA ALA A 283 -11.82 11.58 7.82
C ALA A 283 -10.47 11.29 8.49
N PHE A 284 -9.64 12.31 8.72
CA PHE A 284 -8.37 12.17 9.44
C PHE A 284 -8.60 11.82 10.92
N ALA A 285 -9.55 12.48 11.59
CA ALA A 285 -9.88 12.16 12.98
C ALA A 285 -10.30 10.69 13.14
N LEU A 286 -11.13 10.17 12.23
CA LEU A 286 -11.48 8.75 12.21
C LEU A 286 -10.24 7.87 12.03
N GLN A 287 -9.36 8.22 11.09
CA GLN A 287 -8.16 7.43 10.80
C GLN A 287 -7.19 7.38 11.99
N GLU A 288 -7.11 8.46 12.78
CA GLU A 288 -6.31 8.52 14.02
C GLU A 288 -6.82 7.53 15.07
N THR A 289 -8.12 7.23 15.12
CA THR A 289 -8.68 6.21 16.03
C THR A 289 -8.22 4.79 15.69
N GLY A 290 -7.83 4.55 14.44
CA GLY A 290 -7.55 3.22 13.93
C GLY A 290 -8.80 2.37 13.61
N ASN A 291 -10.01 2.86 13.86
CA ASN A 291 -11.25 2.12 13.66
C ASN A 291 -11.80 2.27 12.22
N CYS A 292 -10.91 2.09 11.26
CA CYS A 292 -11.24 2.08 9.84
C CYS A 292 -10.27 1.18 9.05
N GLY A 293 -10.75 0.70 7.91
CA GLY A 293 -9.93 0.18 6.82
C GLY A 293 -9.48 1.32 5.90
N LYS A 294 -9.87 1.28 4.63
CA LYS A 294 -9.62 2.39 3.70
C LYS A 294 -10.74 3.43 3.79
N VAL A 295 -10.32 4.69 3.87
CA VAL A 295 -11.20 5.86 3.86
C VAL A 295 -11.05 6.56 2.52
N LEU A 296 -12.15 6.78 1.81
CA LEU A 296 -12.18 7.49 0.54
C LEU A 296 -12.69 8.92 0.71
N LEU A 297 -12.05 9.85 0.02
CA LEU A 297 -12.47 11.24 -0.10
C LEU A 297 -12.99 11.50 -1.53
N TYR A 298 -14.10 12.19 -1.65
CA TYR A 298 -14.71 12.55 -2.92
C TYR A 298 -14.68 14.06 -3.10
N PRO A 299 -14.16 14.61 -4.24
CA PRO A 299 -14.10 16.06 -4.52
C PRO A 299 -15.48 16.59 -4.74
N GLY A 300 -16.52 16.19 -4.57
CA GLY A 300 -17.89 16.67 -4.74
C GLY A 300 -18.81 16.21 -3.61
N LYS A 301 -20.10 16.45 -3.76
CA LYS A 301 -21.10 15.81 -2.91
C LYS A 301 -21.09 14.31 -3.23
N ILE A 302 -21.03 13.48 -2.18
CA ILE A 302 -21.23 12.04 -2.33
C ILE A 302 -22.65 11.86 -2.86
N ALA A 303 -22.79 11.35 -4.07
CA ALA A 303 -24.10 10.87 -4.53
C ALA A 303 -24.47 9.72 -3.58
N GLN A 304 -25.56 9.89 -2.85
CA GLN A 304 -26.14 8.79 -2.07
C GLN A 304 -26.51 7.70 -3.08
N ALA A 305 -25.81 6.56 -3.01
CA ALA A 305 -26.13 5.37 -3.77
C ALA A 305 -27.31 4.64 -3.14
#